data_ad114afeddef05e537660c43c9609d01
#
_entry.id   ad114afeddef05e537660c43c9609d01
#
_cell.length_a   1.000
_cell.length_b   1.000
_cell.length_c   1.000
_cell.angle_alpha   90.00
_cell.angle_beta   90.00
_cell.angle_gamma   90.00
#
_symmetry.space_group_name_H-M   'P 1'
#
loop_
_entity.id
_entity.type
_entity.pdbx_description
1 polymer ?
#
loop_
_entity_poly.entity_id
_entity_poly.type
_entity_poly.pdbx_seq_one_letter_code
_entity_poly.pdbx_strand_id
1 'polypeptide(L)'
;MAQVNWHLEGEWIKNCNCAYGCPCDFNARPTLGYCKGLVAMHIKKGHFDDIHLDGLKFAAVVEWPGALHEGNGAMQPIIEERASPAQREALFKIFSGKHSADGTLFHILSLIVSRIHDPIFAPIEFSFDMEERTARIRIPGVLESDVEPIKNPVTGAPHRIEVMMPDGFEHRQAEIASATIRSSGAIKFETKASHSSLATVVQTPQGVAG
;
A
#
# COMPACT_ATOMS: atom_id res chain seq x y z
N MET A 1 -20.71 21.64 7.89
CA MET A 1 -19.56 21.77 7.00
C MET A 1 -19.82 20.87 5.81
N ALA A 2 -19.55 21.30 4.57
CA ALA A 2 -19.69 20.44 3.39
C ALA A 2 -18.77 19.21 3.60
N GLN A 3 -19.28 18.04 3.31
CA GLN A 3 -18.50 16.82 3.39
C GLN A 3 -17.42 16.88 2.28
N VAL A 4 -16.15 16.81 2.66
CA VAL A 4 -15.03 16.79 1.71
C VAL A 4 -15.19 15.55 0.83
N ASN A 5 -15.17 15.74 -0.47
CA ASN A 5 -15.28 14.68 -1.46
C ASN A 5 -13.90 14.35 -2.00
N TRP A 6 -13.46 13.08 -1.85
CA TRP A 6 -12.24 12.58 -2.46
C TRP A 6 -12.44 11.19 -3.04
N HIS A 7 -11.64 10.84 -4.03
CA HIS A 7 -11.68 9.57 -4.72
C HIS A 7 -10.28 9.19 -5.18
N LEU A 8 -9.89 7.94 -4.96
CA LEU A 8 -8.68 7.35 -5.50
C LEU A 8 -9.04 6.01 -6.13
N GLU A 9 -8.86 5.89 -7.45
CA GLU A 9 -9.05 4.66 -8.22
C GLU A 9 -7.73 4.31 -8.90
N GLY A 10 -7.27 3.07 -8.76
CA GLY A 10 -6.04 2.66 -9.42
C GLY A 10 -5.46 1.33 -8.98
N GLU A 11 -4.22 1.11 -9.40
CA GLU A 11 -3.42 -0.07 -9.12
C GLU A 11 -2.80 0.06 -7.73
N TRP A 12 -2.99 -0.98 -6.91
CA TRP A 12 -2.55 -1.04 -5.53
C TRP A 12 -1.61 -2.23 -5.31
N ILE A 13 -0.48 -1.96 -4.66
CA ILE A 13 0.50 -2.97 -4.26
C ILE A 13 0.68 -2.89 -2.74
N LYS A 14 0.57 -4.04 -2.06
CA LYS A 14 0.94 -4.20 -0.66
C LYS A 14 1.92 -5.35 -0.54
N ASN A 15 3.16 -5.04 -0.16
CA ASN A 15 4.21 -6.02 0.05
C ASN A 15 4.73 -5.96 1.48
N CYS A 16 5.00 -7.11 2.10
CA CYS A 16 5.49 -7.13 3.47
C CYS A 16 6.45 -8.30 3.73
N ASN A 17 7.04 -8.31 4.93
CA ASN A 17 7.99 -9.33 5.37
C ASN A 17 7.35 -10.66 5.85
N CYS A 18 6.03 -10.81 5.75
CA CYS A 18 5.34 -12.04 6.10
C CYS A 18 5.56 -13.15 5.06
N ALA A 19 5.32 -14.40 5.45
CA ALA A 19 5.08 -15.48 4.51
C ALA A 19 3.85 -15.20 3.65
N TYR A 20 3.68 -15.93 2.54
CA TYR A 20 2.53 -15.78 1.65
C TYR A 20 1.21 -15.93 2.42
N GLY A 21 0.20 -15.14 2.04
CA GLY A 21 -1.06 -15.08 2.77
C GLY A 21 -0.90 -14.32 4.08
N CYS A 22 -0.50 -13.05 4.00
CA CYS A 22 -0.21 -12.19 5.15
C CYS A 22 -1.22 -12.37 6.30
N PRO A 23 -0.81 -12.80 7.51
CA PRO A 23 -1.74 -13.04 8.61
C PRO A 23 -2.53 -11.81 9.05
N CYS A 24 -2.04 -10.60 8.76
CA CYS A 24 -2.74 -9.36 9.10
C CYS A 24 -4.09 -9.23 8.37
N ASP A 25 -4.21 -9.80 7.17
CA ASP A 25 -5.47 -9.85 6.42
C ASP A 25 -6.52 -10.74 7.13
N PHE A 26 -6.07 -11.58 8.04
CA PHE A 26 -6.90 -12.46 8.88
C PHE A 26 -6.96 -12.00 10.35
N ASN A 27 -6.62 -10.73 10.63
CA ASN A 27 -6.55 -10.15 11.97
C ASN A 27 -5.60 -10.89 12.93
N ALA A 28 -4.60 -11.60 12.39
CA ALA A 28 -3.63 -12.37 13.15
C ALA A 28 -2.27 -11.65 13.23
N ARG A 29 -1.39 -12.17 14.10
CA ARG A 29 -0.03 -11.62 14.25
C ARG A 29 0.82 -11.88 13.02
N PRO A 30 1.71 -10.93 12.65
CA PRO A 30 2.67 -11.12 11.56
C PRO A 30 3.51 -12.38 11.74
N THR A 31 3.90 -13.03 10.64
CA THR A 31 4.68 -14.28 10.63
C THR A 31 5.94 -14.22 11.49
N LEU A 32 6.65 -13.08 11.47
CA LEU A 32 7.88 -12.88 12.24
C LEU A 32 7.65 -12.16 13.58
N GLY A 33 6.39 -11.96 13.99
CA GLY A 33 6.02 -11.24 15.22
C GLY A 33 6.10 -9.71 15.09
N TYR A 34 6.58 -9.19 13.97
CA TYR A 34 6.61 -7.76 13.62
C TYR A 34 6.30 -7.58 12.14
N CYS A 35 5.80 -6.42 11.76
CA CYS A 35 5.51 -6.09 10.36
C CYS A 35 6.49 -5.03 9.86
N LYS A 36 7.08 -5.29 8.68
CA LYS A 36 7.71 -4.28 7.83
C LYS A 36 7.23 -4.49 6.41
N GLY A 37 6.87 -3.40 5.75
CA GLY A 37 6.30 -3.51 4.42
C GLY A 37 6.25 -2.18 3.69
N LEU A 38 5.61 -2.24 2.56
CA LEU A 38 5.28 -1.08 1.74
C LEU A 38 3.87 -1.20 1.20
N VAL A 39 3.26 -0.07 0.97
CA VAL A 39 2.11 0.09 0.09
C VAL A 39 2.46 1.08 -1.01
N ALA A 40 1.92 0.89 -2.20
CA ALA A 40 2.08 1.85 -3.29
C ALA A 40 0.85 1.87 -4.18
N MET A 41 0.56 3.03 -4.75
CA MET A 41 -0.56 3.23 -5.66
C MET A 41 -0.14 4.04 -6.88
N HIS A 42 -0.61 3.60 -8.04
CA HIS A 42 -0.70 4.42 -9.23
C HIS A 42 -2.15 4.85 -9.39
N ILE A 43 -2.43 6.10 -9.15
CA ILE A 43 -3.77 6.70 -9.25
C ILE A 43 -4.12 6.82 -10.73
N LYS A 44 -5.09 6.06 -11.21
CA LYS A 44 -5.62 6.18 -12.59
C LYS A 44 -6.63 7.30 -12.71
N LYS A 45 -7.50 7.41 -11.70
CA LYS A 45 -8.43 8.52 -11.51
C LYS A 45 -8.45 8.92 -10.04
N GLY A 46 -8.37 10.20 -9.77
CA GLY A 46 -8.40 10.67 -8.39
C GLY A 46 -8.65 12.16 -8.28
N HIS A 47 -9.26 12.54 -7.17
CA HIS A 47 -9.46 13.93 -6.82
C HIS A 47 -9.58 14.11 -5.30
N PHE A 48 -9.34 15.32 -4.85
CA PHE A 48 -9.70 15.81 -3.54
C PHE A 48 -10.38 17.19 -3.75
N ASP A 49 -11.70 17.23 -3.56
CA ASP A 49 -12.53 18.35 -4.02
C ASP A 49 -12.21 18.67 -5.50
N ASP A 50 -11.76 19.87 -5.81
CA ASP A 50 -11.44 20.34 -7.17
C ASP A 50 -9.99 20.03 -7.59
N ILE A 51 -9.17 19.39 -6.74
CA ILE A 51 -7.78 19.07 -7.04
C ILE A 51 -7.69 17.70 -7.69
N HIS A 52 -7.33 17.64 -8.97
CA HIS A 52 -7.11 16.41 -9.70
C HIS A 52 -5.80 15.72 -9.28
N LEU A 53 -5.87 14.39 -9.12
CA LEU A 53 -4.75 13.54 -8.70
C LEU A 53 -4.40 12.47 -9.73
N ASP A 54 -5.04 12.50 -10.91
CA ASP A 54 -4.90 11.52 -11.97
C ASP A 54 -3.42 11.34 -12.38
N GLY A 55 -3.03 10.09 -12.56
CA GLY A 55 -1.71 9.70 -13.00
C GLY A 55 -0.60 9.86 -11.95
N LEU A 56 -0.87 10.44 -10.79
CA LEU A 56 0.12 10.52 -9.72
C LEU A 56 0.36 9.15 -9.08
N LYS A 57 1.55 9.01 -8.52
CA LYS A 57 1.94 7.83 -7.75
C LYS A 57 2.35 8.22 -6.35
N PHE A 58 2.06 7.34 -5.41
CA PHE A 58 2.60 7.43 -4.07
C PHE A 58 2.98 6.06 -3.53
N ALA A 59 3.82 6.06 -2.52
CA ALA A 59 4.16 4.88 -1.74
C ALA A 59 4.28 5.26 -0.26
N ALA A 60 4.21 4.27 0.60
CA ALA A 60 4.61 4.41 2.00
C ALA A 60 5.37 3.16 2.43
N VAL A 61 6.51 3.37 3.08
CA VAL A 61 7.21 2.29 3.80
C VAL A 61 6.73 2.32 5.24
N VAL A 62 6.38 1.16 5.77
CA VAL A 62 5.72 1.03 7.06
C VAL A 62 6.38 -0.01 7.96
N GLU A 63 6.28 0.17 9.28
CA GLU A 63 6.67 -0.83 10.26
C GLU A 63 5.78 -0.80 11.50
N TRP A 64 5.56 -1.98 12.09
CA TRP A 64 4.93 -2.17 13.40
C TRP A 64 5.75 -3.16 14.23
N PRO A 65 5.96 -2.89 15.53
CA PRO A 65 6.72 -3.79 16.40
C PRO A 65 5.99 -5.10 16.75
N GLY A 66 4.69 -5.17 16.47
CA GLY A 66 3.81 -6.28 16.72
C GLY A 66 2.74 -6.42 15.63
N ALA A 67 1.55 -6.83 16.04
CA ALA A 67 0.39 -6.82 15.15
C ALA A 67 -0.07 -5.38 14.88
N LEU A 68 -0.60 -5.12 13.68
CA LEU A 68 -1.02 -3.77 13.27
C LEU A 68 -2.00 -3.14 14.27
N HIS A 69 -2.97 -3.92 14.76
CA HIS A 69 -3.99 -3.47 15.69
C HIS A 69 -3.46 -3.14 17.11
N GLU A 70 -2.22 -3.54 17.44
CA GLU A 70 -1.54 -3.17 18.70
C GLU A 70 -0.97 -1.73 18.62
N GLY A 71 -0.99 -1.09 17.44
CA GLY A 71 -0.53 0.28 17.24
C GLY A 71 1.00 0.42 17.27
N ASN A 72 1.47 1.62 17.60
CA ASN A 72 2.90 1.99 17.62
C ASN A 72 3.59 1.88 16.25
N GLY A 73 2.83 1.99 15.17
CA GLY A 73 3.36 1.96 13.82
C GLY A 73 4.20 3.18 13.47
N ALA A 74 5.13 3.01 12.54
CA ALA A 74 5.84 4.10 11.88
C ALA A 74 5.64 4.03 10.37
N MET A 75 5.62 5.20 9.72
CA MET A 75 5.40 5.33 8.28
C MET A 75 6.33 6.38 7.70
N GLN A 76 6.90 6.11 6.53
CA GLN A 76 7.57 7.08 5.68
C GLN A 76 6.77 7.27 4.39
N PRO A 77 6.04 8.39 4.23
CA PRO A 77 5.33 8.69 3.00
C PRO A 77 6.30 9.06 1.87
N ILE A 78 5.98 8.64 0.65
CA ILE A 78 6.73 8.98 -0.57
C ILE A 78 5.71 9.40 -1.62
N ILE A 79 5.85 10.60 -2.16
CA ILE A 79 4.96 11.13 -3.20
C ILE A 79 5.80 11.45 -4.42
N GLU A 80 5.27 11.15 -5.60
CA GLU A 80 5.93 11.44 -6.87
C GLU A 80 6.28 12.93 -6.97
N GLU A 81 7.55 13.22 -7.29
CA GLU A 81 8.10 14.59 -7.24
C GLU A 81 7.38 15.61 -8.14
N ARG A 82 6.77 15.14 -9.24
CA ARG A 82 5.99 15.98 -10.15
C ARG A 82 4.67 16.48 -9.56
N ALA A 83 4.22 15.95 -8.41
CA ALA A 83 3.02 16.43 -7.75
C ALA A 83 3.19 17.90 -7.33
N SER A 84 2.24 18.75 -7.72
CA SER A 84 2.21 20.16 -7.32
C SER A 84 2.02 20.30 -5.80
N PRO A 85 2.34 21.45 -5.21
CA PRO A 85 2.10 21.70 -3.78
C PRO A 85 0.64 21.43 -3.37
N ALA A 86 -0.34 21.82 -4.18
CA ALA A 86 -1.77 21.59 -3.91
C ALA A 86 -2.11 20.08 -3.94
N GLN A 87 -1.55 19.31 -4.89
CA GLN A 87 -1.74 17.86 -4.97
C GLN A 87 -1.10 17.14 -3.79
N ARG A 88 0.10 17.56 -3.36
CA ARG A 88 0.77 17.00 -2.17
C ARG A 88 -0.07 17.25 -0.92
N GLU A 89 -0.59 18.46 -0.74
CA GLU A 89 -1.47 18.81 0.38
C GLU A 89 -2.75 17.97 0.35
N ALA A 90 -3.38 17.79 -0.81
CA ALA A 90 -4.57 16.96 -1.00
C ALA A 90 -4.31 15.50 -0.59
N LEU A 91 -3.20 14.90 -1.04
CA LEU A 91 -2.81 13.55 -0.64
C LEU A 91 -2.57 13.45 0.87
N PHE A 92 -1.89 14.41 1.49
CA PHE A 92 -1.71 14.41 2.96
C PHE A 92 -3.02 14.55 3.72
N LYS A 93 -3.99 15.33 3.21
CA LYS A 93 -5.34 15.40 3.79
C LYS A 93 -6.04 14.03 3.74
N ILE A 94 -5.95 13.31 2.63
CA ILE A 94 -6.48 11.93 2.50
C ILE A 94 -5.76 11.01 3.51
N PHE A 95 -4.42 10.98 3.50
CA PHE A 95 -3.62 10.12 4.37
C PHE A 95 -3.82 10.39 5.86
N SER A 96 -4.21 11.62 6.22
CA SER A 96 -4.50 11.96 7.61
C SER A 96 -5.69 11.21 8.21
N GLY A 97 -6.55 10.59 7.39
CA GLY A 97 -7.77 9.91 7.81
C GLY A 97 -8.90 10.83 8.28
N LYS A 98 -8.64 12.14 8.44
CA LYS A 98 -9.62 13.11 8.99
C LYS A 98 -10.84 13.37 8.08
N HIS A 99 -10.71 13.03 6.81
CA HIS A 99 -11.75 13.16 5.79
C HIS A 99 -12.31 11.80 5.36
N SER A 100 -12.24 10.82 6.24
CA SER A 100 -12.65 9.43 6.00
C SER A 100 -13.58 8.96 7.13
N ALA A 101 -14.56 8.15 6.80
CA ALA A 101 -15.45 7.53 7.79
C ALA A 101 -14.69 6.52 8.66
N ASP A 102 -15.23 6.25 9.82
CA ASP A 102 -14.70 5.26 10.75
C ASP A 102 -14.59 3.88 10.11
N GLY A 103 -13.49 3.17 10.37
CA GLY A 103 -13.27 1.83 9.82
C GLY A 103 -12.71 1.78 8.41
N THR A 104 -12.50 2.92 7.74
CA THR A 104 -11.86 2.98 6.42
C THR A 104 -10.33 2.92 6.53
N LEU A 105 -9.63 2.63 5.42
CA LEU A 105 -8.18 2.45 5.39
C LEU A 105 -7.42 3.60 6.07
N PHE A 106 -7.64 4.83 5.60
CA PHE A 106 -6.87 5.97 6.11
C PHE A 106 -7.28 6.35 7.54
N HIS A 107 -8.55 6.15 7.91
CA HIS A 107 -8.98 6.32 9.30
C HIS A 107 -8.29 5.31 10.23
N ILE A 108 -8.29 4.02 9.87
CA ILE A 108 -7.60 2.97 10.66
C ILE A 108 -6.10 3.30 10.79
N LEU A 109 -5.42 3.64 9.67
CA LEU A 109 -4.01 3.99 9.71
C LEU A 109 -3.73 5.18 10.63
N SER A 110 -4.61 6.18 10.68
CA SER A 110 -4.45 7.33 11.58
C SER A 110 -4.51 6.96 13.07
N LEU A 111 -5.14 5.84 13.42
CA LEU A 111 -5.23 5.35 14.80
C LEU A 111 -4.04 4.48 15.21
N ILE A 112 -3.42 3.77 14.26
CA ILE A 112 -2.39 2.77 14.56
C ILE A 112 -0.96 3.21 14.20
N VAL A 113 -0.80 4.30 13.45
CA VAL A 113 0.50 4.92 13.14
C VAL A 113 0.77 6.04 14.12
N SER A 114 1.79 5.88 14.95
CA SER A 114 2.18 6.85 16.00
C SER A 114 3.36 7.73 15.57
N ARG A 115 4.12 7.34 14.54
CA ARG A 115 5.26 8.10 14.03
C ARG A 115 5.24 8.20 12.51
N ILE A 116 5.30 9.41 12.01
CA ILE A 116 5.43 9.70 10.58
C ILE A 116 6.80 10.33 10.37
N HIS A 117 7.63 9.68 9.55
CA HIS A 117 8.92 10.23 9.11
C HIS A 117 8.71 11.33 8.06
N ASP A 118 9.71 12.17 7.86
CA ASP A 118 9.66 13.21 6.84
C ASP A 118 9.32 12.62 5.47
N PRO A 119 8.37 13.23 4.75
CA PRO A 119 7.96 12.73 3.45
C PRO A 119 9.10 12.89 2.43
N ILE A 120 9.20 11.93 1.52
CA ILE A 120 10.13 11.98 0.40
C ILE A 120 9.35 12.37 -0.86
N PHE A 121 9.92 13.29 -1.65
CA PHE A 121 9.44 13.64 -2.98
C PHE A 121 10.48 13.19 -4.00
N ALA A 122 10.16 12.15 -4.77
CA ALA A 122 11.11 11.51 -5.68
C ALA A 122 10.39 10.95 -6.91
N PRO A 123 11.11 10.65 -8.00
CA PRO A 123 10.53 9.90 -9.10
C PRO A 123 10.14 8.50 -8.64
N ILE A 124 8.95 8.05 -9.04
CA ILE A 124 8.44 6.71 -8.75
C ILE A 124 8.26 5.96 -10.06
N GLU A 125 9.15 5.01 -10.34
CA GLU A 125 8.91 4.02 -11.39
C GLU A 125 7.92 2.98 -10.85
N PHE A 126 6.85 2.74 -11.60
CA PHE A 126 5.79 1.83 -11.21
C PHE A 126 5.32 1.04 -12.43
N SER A 127 5.39 -0.28 -12.37
CA SER A 127 4.77 -1.16 -13.33
C SER A 127 3.88 -2.17 -12.61
N PHE A 128 2.79 -2.57 -13.25
CA PHE A 128 1.79 -3.43 -12.66
C PHE A 128 1.08 -4.23 -13.75
N ASP A 129 1.07 -5.55 -13.60
CA ASP A 129 0.31 -6.47 -14.42
C ASP A 129 -0.35 -7.49 -13.52
N MET A 130 -1.67 -7.37 -13.34
CA MET A 130 -2.43 -8.22 -12.45
C MET A 130 -2.58 -9.64 -13.02
N GLU A 131 -2.73 -9.78 -14.33
CA GLU A 131 -2.91 -11.09 -14.95
C GLU A 131 -1.64 -11.93 -14.86
N GLU A 132 -0.49 -11.30 -15.10
CA GLU A 132 0.81 -11.94 -14.94
C GLU A 132 1.30 -11.97 -13.49
N ARG A 133 0.62 -11.28 -12.57
CA ARG A 133 0.99 -11.14 -11.15
C ARG A 133 2.41 -10.63 -10.99
N THR A 134 2.74 -9.63 -11.80
CA THR A 134 4.04 -8.95 -11.75
C THR A 134 3.85 -7.48 -11.43
N ALA A 135 4.76 -6.95 -10.64
CA ALA A 135 4.83 -5.52 -10.39
C ALA A 135 6.26 -5.11 -10.07
N ARG A 136 6.55 -3.83 -10.28
CA ARG A 136 7.84 -3.25 -9.93
C ARG A 136 7.66 -1.84 -9.40
N ILE A 137 8.38 -1.55 -8.33
CA ILE A 137 8.51 -0.21 -7.77
C ILE A 137 9.99 0.11 -7.64
N ARG A 138 10.40 1.29 -8.14
CA ARG A 138 11.75 1.82 -7.98
C ARG A 138 11.66 3.29 -7.58
N ILE A 139 12.26 3.61 -6.44
CA ILE A 139 12.42 4.97 -5.94
C ILE A 139 13.92 5.12 -5.61
N PRO A 140 14.68 5.88 -6.41
CA PRO A 140 16.14 5.91 -6.32
C PRO A 140 16.66 6.19 -4.90
N GLY A 141 17.53 5.31 -4.40
CA GLY A 141 18.13 5.42 -3.07
C GLY A 141 17.19 5.17 -1.88
N VAL A 142 15.91 4.85 -2.12
CA VAL A 142 14.89 4.71 -1.06
C VAL A 142 14.26 3.34 -1.05
N LEU A 143 13.72 2.88 -2.18
CA LEU A 143 12.90 1.67 -2.25
C LEU A 143 13.05 0.96 -3.59
N GLU A 144 13.26 -0.34 -3.52
CA GLU A 144 13.18 -1.26 -4.64
C GLU A 144 12.27 -2.42 -4.27
N SER A 145 11.32 -2.76 -5.13
CA SER A 145 10.48 -3.93 -4.96
C SER A 145 10.15 -4.56 -6.31
N ASP A 146 10.35 -5.86 -6.40
CA ASP A 146 9.94 -6.69 -7.52
C ASP A 146 8.91 -7.70 -7.04
N VAL A 147 7.88 -7.93 -7.85
CA VAL A 147 6.83 -8.91 -7.62
C VAL A 147 6.80 -9.89 -8.78
N GLU A 148 6.76 -11.17 -8.47
CA GLU A 148 6.64 -12.28 -9.41
C GLU A 148 5.57 -13.29 -8.94
N PRO A 149 5.03 -14.13 -9.83
CA PRO A 149 4.11 -15.19 -9.43
C PRO A 149 4.73 -16.13 -8.39
N ILE A 150 3.94 -16.58 -7.42
CA ILE A 150 4.32 -17.71 -6.56
C ILE A 150 4.49 -18.93 -7.46
N LYS A 151 5.54 -19.71 -7.23
CA LYS A 151 5.84 -20.93 -7.99
C LYS A 151 5.60 -22.17 -7.17
N ASN A 152 5.04 -23.20 -7.80
CA ASN A 152 4.95 -24.52 -7.21
C ASN A 152 6.39 -25.03 -6.94
N PRO A 153 6.72 -25.42 -5.70
CA PRO A 153 8.10 -25.77 -5.35
C PRO A 153 8.60 -27.07 -6.01
N VAL A 154 7.70 -27.90 -6.50
CA VAL A 154 8.04 -29.18 -7.15
C VAL A 154 8.21 -29.02 -8.66
N THR A 155 7.26 -28.31 -9.30
CA THR A 155 7.20 -28.21 -10.77
C THR A 155 7.79 -26.92 -11.32
N GLY A 156 7.95 -25.89 -10.49
CA GLY A 156 8.33 -24.54 -10.91
C GLY A 156 7.24 -23.75 -11.63
N ALA A 157 6.08 -24.37 -11.86
CA ALA A 157 4.97 -23.71 -12.55
C ALA A 157 4.37 -22.56 -11.70
N PRO A 158 3.90 -21.48 -12.32
CA PRO A 158 3.17 -20.41 -11.63
C PRO A 158 1.96 -20.99 -10.89
N HIS A 159 1.76 -20.53 -9.66
CA HIS A 159 0.63 -20.89 -8.81
C HIS A 159 -0.19 -19.65 -8.52
N ARG A 160 -1.43 -19.60 -9.00
CA ARG A 160 -2.34 -18.47 -8.84
C ARG A 160 -3.16 -18.62 -7.57
N ILE A 161 -3.19 -17.57 -6.76
CA ILE A 161 -3.96 -17.51 -5.53
C ILE A 161 -4.63 -16.15 -5.47
N GLU A 162 -5.94 -16.15 -5.26
CA GLU A 162 -6.73 -14.96 -4.99
C GLU A 162 -7.25 -15.01 -3.55
N VAL A 163 -7.30 -13.84 -2.91
CA VAL A 163 -7.96 -13.66 -1.61
C VAL A 163 -9.12 -12.70 -1.80
N MET A 164 -10.31 -13.13 -1.36
CA MET A 164 -11.49 -12.30 -1.35
C MET A 164 -11.86 -11.93 0.08
N MET A 165 -12.00 -10.64 0.32
CA MET A 165 -12.38 -10.05 1.61
C MET A 165 -13.59 -9.13 1.39
N PRO A 166 -14.84 -9.66 1.48
CA PRO A 166 -16.04 -8.88 1.18
C PRO A 166 -16.16 -7.58 1.99
N ASP A 167 -15.65 -7.58 3.23
CA ASP A 167 -15.64 -6.43 4.12
C ASP A 167 -14.24 -5.81 4.28
N GLY A 168 -13.33 -6.09 3.32
CA GLY A 168 -11.96 -5.59 3.34
C GLY A 168 -11.92 -4.06 3.27
N PHE A 169 -11.22 -3.42 4.22
CA PHE A 169 -11.09 -1.96 4.26
C PHE A 169 -10.00 -1.42 3.32
N GLU A 170 -9.07 -2.27 2.90
CA GLU A 170 -7.98 -1.91 1.97
C GLU A 170 -8.33 -2.26 0.53
N HIS A 171 -8.78 -3.48 0.30
CA HIS A 171 -9.27 -4.02 -0.97
C HIS A 171 -10.24 -5.17 -0.72
N ARG A 172 -11.10 -5.47 -1.69
CA ARG A 172 -12.06 -6.58 -1.59
C ARG A 172 -11.55 -7.86 -2.22
N GLN A 173 -10.66 -7.75 -3.19
CA GLN A 173 -10.03 -8.86 -3.88
C GLN A 173 -8.57 -8.51 -4.19
N ALA A 174 -7.68 -9.47 -4.04
CA ALA A 174 -6.28 -9.32 -4.43
C ALA A 174 -5.70 -10.62 -4.97
N GLU A 175 -4.84 -10.50 -5.97
CA GLU A 175 -3.93 -11.56 -6.41
C GLU A 175 -2.74 -11.63 -5.46
N ILE A 176 -2.43 -12.84 -4.98
CA ILE A 176 -1.30 -13.05 -4.08
C ILE A 176 -0.08 -13.48 -4.88
N ALA A 177 1.02 -12.79 -4.64
CA ALA A 177 2.28 -12.97 -5.35
C ALA A 177 3.48 -13.01 -4.39
N SER A 178 4.66 -13.12 -4.96
CA SER A 178 5.94 -13.19 -4.26
C SER A 178 6.71 -11.89 -4.42
N ALA A 179 7.03 -11.22 -3.32
CA ALA A 179 7.81 -9.98 -3.34
C ALA A 179 9.27 -10.20 -2.96
N THR A 180 10.14 -9.43 -3.60
CA THR A 180 11.50 -9.13 -3.13
C THR A 180 11.55 -7.64 -2.86
N ILE A 181 11.97 -7.22 -1.67
CA ILE A 181 11.92 -5.83 -1.23
C ILE A 181 13.28 -5.44 -0.66
N ARG A 182 13.74 -4.23 -1.01
CA ARG A 182 14.84 -3.54 -0.36
C ARG A 182 14.42 -2.11 -0.06
N SER A 183 14.35 -1.75 1.22
CA SER A 183 14.10 -0.38 1.68
C SER A 183 15.33 0.18 2.36
N SER A 184 15.77 1.38 1.95
CA SER A 184 16.97 2.06 2.41
C SER A 184 16.68 3.44 3.02
N GLY A 185 15.40 3.85 3.09
CA GLY A 185 14.94 5.10 3.69
C GLY A 185 15.04 5.11 5.22
N ALA A 186 14.11 5.80 5.88
CA ALA A 186 14.07 5.84 7.35
C ALA A 186 13.73 4.46 7.96
N ILE A 187 12.90 3.68 7.29
CA ILE A 187 12.55 2.31 7.67
C ILE A 187 13.32 1.36 6.75
N LYS A 188 14.34 0.69 7.33
CA LYS A 188 15.24 -0.19 6.56
C LYS A 188 14.88 -1.65 6.75
N PHE A 189 14.76 -2.38 5.65
CA PHE A 189 14.64 -3.85 5.64
C PHE A 189 14.88 -4.42 4.26
N GLU A 190 15.19 -5.69 4.22
CA GLU A 190 15.25 -6.51 3.01
C GLU A 190 14.47 -7.81 3.24
N THR A 191 13.79 -8.29 2.21
CA THR A 191 13.12 -9.58 2.23
C THR A 191 13.06 -10.17 0.83
N LYS A 192 12.97 -11.49 0.74
CA LYS A 192 12.83 -12.24 -0.50
C LYS A 192 11.76 -13.31 -0.33
N ALA A 193 11.07 -13.61 -1.43
CA ALA A 193 10.00 -14.61 -1.45
C ALA A 193 8.98 -14.39 -0.32
N SER A 194 8.61 -13.14 -0.11
CA SER A 194 7.67 -12.71 0.91
C SER A 194 6.32 -12.34 0.30
N HIS A 195 5.35 -12.02 1.14
CA HIS A 195 3.99 -11.71 0.70
C HIS A 195 3.90 -10.45 -0.16
N SER A 196 3.11 -10.56 -1.23
CA SER A 196 2.60 -9.45 -2.04
C SER A 196 1.11 -9.62 -2.28
N SER A 197 0.35 -8.52 -2.18
CA SER A 197 -1.03 -8.40 -2.67
C SER A 197 -1.06 -7.37 -3.80
N LEU A 198 -1.64 -7.76 -4.93
CA LEU A 198 -1.92 -6.90 -6.07
C LEU A 198 -3.41 -6.72 -6.22
N ALA A 199 -3.89 -5.50 -6.25
CA ALA A 199 -5.31 -5.18 -6.37
C ALA A 199 -5.57 -3.97 -7.27
N THR A 200 -6.75 -3.89 -7.85
CA THR A 200 -7.33 -2.64 -8.32
C THR A 200 -8.29 -2.17 -7.25
N VAL A 201 -8.15 -0.93 -6.82
CA VAL A 201 -8.94 -0.40 -5.71
C VAL A 201 -9.65 0.89 -6.08
N VAL A 202 -10.81 1.09 -5.47
CA VAL A 202 -11.50 2.38 -5.45
C VAL A 202 -11.68 2.75 -3.98
N GLN A 203 -10.97 3.79 -3.55
CA GLN A 203 -11.04 4.32 -2.19
C GLN A 203 -11.79 5.65 -2.17
N THR A 204 -12.71 5.79 -1.22
CA THR A 204 -13.54 6.99 -1.03
C THR A 204 -13.58 7.37 0.45
N PRO A 205 -14.16 8.54 0.81
CA PRO A 205 -14.40 8.88 2.22
C PRO A 205 -15.20 7.81 3.00
N GLN A 206 -16.00 6.98 2.31
CA GLN A 206 -16.82 5.93 2.92
C GLN A 206 -16.12 4.54 2.88
N GLY A 207 -14.90 4.45 2.37
CA GLY A 207 -14.11 3.22 2.25
C GLY A 207 -14.04 2.69 0.83
N VAL A 208 -13.79 1.38 0.72
CA VAL A 208 -13.65 0.69 -0.57
C VAL A 208 -14.99 0.63 -1.27
N ALA A 209 -15.06 1.18 -2.49
CA ALA A 209 -16.22 1.09 -3.38
C ALA A 209 -15.97 0.01 -4.45
N GLY A 210 -17.03 -0.69 -4.85
CA GLY A 210 -17.00 -1.75 -5.86
C GLY A 210 -17.22 -3.13 -5.30
#